data_45a8748a18583c469d51d34adc6b9af6
#
_entry.id   45a8748a18583c469d51d34adc6b9af6
#
_cell.length_a   1.000
_cell.length_b   1.000
_cell.length_c   1.000
_cell.angle_alpha   90.00
_cell.angle_beta   90.00
_cell.angle_gamma   90.00
#
_symmetry.space_group_name_H-M   'P 1'
#
loop_
_entity.id
_entity.type
_entity.pdbx_description
1 polymer ?
#
loop_
_entity_poly.entity_id
_entity_poly.type
_entity_poly.pdbx_seq_one_letter_code
_entity_poly.pdbx_strand_id
1 'polypeptide(L)'
;ALVVSEARKAAPGEKVTVKGAVLGEEPVFAENIASFTIGDPAQLLANMQEHGTWTADSVPVEIRRDNTMTVQFVDEQGNPIKQSAKGVNGLKERDAVIITGTIDPHSTSERPVLNIESIVIEK
;
A
#
# COMPACT_ATOMS: atom_id res chain seq x y z
N ALA A 1 8.68 7.16 10.82
CA ALA A 1 7.71 6.81 9.76
C ALA A 1 6.31 6.73 10.35
N LEU A 2 5.31 7.15 9.58
CA LEU A 2 3.92 7.09 9.99
C LEU A 2 3.38 5.67 9.82
N VAL A 3 2.44 5.26 10.68
CA VAL A 3 1.66 4.05 10.42
C VAL A 3 0.65 4.34 9.31
N VAL A 4 0.10 3.30 8.68
CA VAL A 4 -0.77 3.46 7.52
C VAL A 4 -2.00 4.34 7.83
N SER A 5 -2.63 4.15 9.00
CA SER A 5 -3.81 4.94 9.37
C SER A 5 -3.54 6.44 9.47
N GLU A 6 -2.31 6.83 9.78
CA GLU A 6 -1.91 8.23 9.81
C GLU A 6 -1.51 8.74 8.43
N ALA A 7 -0.74 7.94 7.68
CA ALA A 7 -0.26 8.34 6.36
C ALA A 7 -1.41 8.59 5.38
N ARG A 8 -2.46 7.77 5.47
CA ARG A 8 -3.60 7.90 4.55
C ARG A 8 -4.41 9.17 4.74
N LYS A 9 -4.19 9.89 5.84
CA LYS A 9 -4.87 11.18 6.11
C LYS A 9 -4.14 12.36 5.50
N ALA A 10 -2.96 12.16 4.93
CA ALA A 10 -2.17 13.24 4.35
C ALA A 10 -2.86 13.81 3.10
N ALA A 11 -2.68 15.10 2.88
CA ALA A 11 -3.31 15.79 1.76
C ALA A 11 -2.62 15.49 0.43
N PRO A 12 -3.34 15.56 -0.71
CA PRO A 12 -2.72 15.43 -2.03
C PRO A 12 -1.52 16.35 -2.17
N GLY A 13 -0.42 15.83 -2.70
CA GLY A 13 0.83 16.57 -2.87
C GLY A 13 1.75 16.57 -1.66
N GLU A 14 1.28 16.10 -0.51
CA GLU A 14 2.09 16.05 0.70
C GLU A 14 3.08 14.88 0.63
N LYS A 15 4.32 15.12 1.05
CA LYS A 15 5.35 14.08 1.11
C LYS A 15 5.30 13.39 2.47
N VAL A 16 5.24 12.06 2.45
CA VAL A 16 5.18 11.26 3.69
C VAL A 16 6.10 10.06 3.61
N THR A 17 6.46 9.56 4.78
CA THR A 17 7.14 8.27 4.92
C THR A 17 6.24 7.38 5.76
N VAL A 18 5.88 6.23 5.23
CA VAL A 18 4.94 5.29 5.86
C VAL A 18 5.61 3.94 6.04
N LYS A 19 5.32 3.30 7.17
CA LYS A 19 5.71 1.90 7.38
C LYS A 19 4.46 1.03 7.42
N GLY A 20 4.55 -0.15 6.83
CA GLY A 20 3.47 -1.11 6.79
C GLY A 20 3.97 -2.43 6.26
N ALA A 21 3.06 -3.24 5.79
CA ALA A 21 3.41 -4.50 5.14
C ALA A 21 2.57 -4.64 3.87
N VAL A 22 3.04 -5.47 2.94
CA VAL A 22 2.31 -5.76 1.69
C VAL A 22 1.17 -6.70 2.06
N LEU A 23 0.05 -6.11 2.41
CA LEU A 23 -1.14 -6.80 2.92
C LEU A 23 -2.38 -6.14 2.33
N GLY A 24 -3.34 -6.94 1.95
CA GLY A 24 -4.57 -6.36 1.45
C GLY A 24 -5.57 -7.39 0.96
N GLU A 25 -6.67 -6.88 0.45
CA GLU A 25 -7.66 -7.71 -0.20
C GLU A 25 -7.07 -8.29 -1.49
N GLU A 26 -7.36 -9.54 -1.76
CA GLU A 26 -6.84 -10.23 -2.95
C GLU A 26 -7.47 -9.65 -4.22
N PRO A 27 -6.68 -9.35 -5.27
CA PRO A 27 -5.23 -9.46 -5.37
C PRO A 27 -4.52 -8.25 -4.74
N VAL A 28 -3.45 -8.51 -3.98
CA VAL A 28 -2.66 -7.45 -3.36
C VAL A 28 -1.90 -6.64 -4.40
N PHE A 29 -1.33 -7.32 -5.39
CA PHE A 29 -0.65 -6.69 -6.51
C PHE A 29 -1.58 -6.61 -7.72
N ALA A 30 -1.69 -5.43 -8.32
CA ALA A 30 -2.39 -5.29 -9.59
C ALA A 30 -1.58 -5.98 -10.70
N GLU A 31 -2.26 -6.57 -11.69
CA GLU A 31 -1.59 -7.39 -12.70
C GLU A 31 -0.78 -6.60 -13.71
N ASN A 32 -1.33 -5.57 -14.29
CA ASN A 32 -0.70 -4.85 -15.41
C ASN A 32 -0.31 -3.43 -15.08
N ILE A 33 -0.15 -3.15 -13.79
CA ILE A 33 0.15 -1.80 -13.32
C ILE A 33 0.95 -1.93 -12.01
N ALA A 34 1.88 -1.03 -11.78
CA ALA A 34 2.75 -1.10 -10.61
C ALA A 34 2.10 -0.53 -9.36
N SER A 35 0.94 -1.07 -9.03
CA SER A 35 0.12 -0.65 -7.89
C SER A 35 -0.11 -1.84 -6.96
N PHE A 36 -0.02 -1.61 -5.66
CA PHE A 36 -0.29 -2.65 -4.68
C PHE A 36 -0.80 -2.02 -3.38
N THR A 37 -1.28 -2.87 -2.48
CA THR A 37 -1.85 -2.41 -1.22
C THR A 37 -0.86 -2.65 -0.08
N ILE A 38 -0.73 -1.67 0.80
CA ILE A 38 -0.05 -1.86 2.08
C ILE A 38 -1.05 -1.69 3.21
N GLY A 39 -0.79 -2.36 4.31
CA GLY A 39 -1.66 -2.30 5.48
C GLY A 39 -0.85 -2.32 6.77
N ASP A 40 -1.54 -2.01 7.87
CA ASP A 40 -0.95 -2.07 9.20
C ASP A 40 -1.03 -3.51 9.72
N PRO A 41 0.10 -4.22 9.85
CA PRO A 41 0.06 -5.61 10.29
C PRO A 41 -0.51 -5.77 11.70
N ALA A 42 -0.33 -4.79 12.58
CA ALA A 42 -0.88 -4.86 13.94
C ALA A 42 -2.41 -4.91 13.95
N GLN A 43 -3.05 -4.31 12.95
CA GLN A 43 -4.51 -4.25 12.86
C GLN A 43 -5.09 -5.37 11.99
N LEU A 44 -4.31 -5.94 11.10
CA LEU A 44 -4.82 -6.82 10.04
C LEU A 44 -4.41 -8.29 10.17
N LEU A 45 -3.25 -8.59 10.78
CA LEU A 45 -2.71 -9.95 10.76
C LEU A 45 -3.64 -11.00 11.36
N ALA A 46 -4.41 -10.66 12.38
CA ALA A 46 -5.33 -11.62 13.01
C ALA A 46 -6.40 -12.13 12.04
N ASN A 47 -6.64 -11.42 10.94
CA ASN A 47 -7.67 -11.72 9.95
C ASN A 47 -7.10 -12.12 8.59
N MET A 48 -5.77 -12.33 8.53
CA MET A 48 -5.08 -12.60 7.26
C MET A 48 -4.90 -14.08 7.00
N GLN A 49 -4.82 -14.42 5.73
CA GLN A 49 -4.37 -15.73 5.28
C GLN A 49 -2.83 -15.77 5.29
N GLU A 50 -2.26 -16.97 5.13
CA GLU A 50 -0.82 -17.17 5.18
C GLU A 50 -0.02 -16.29 4.22
N HIS A 51 -0.59 -15.97 3.07
CA HIS A 51 0.10 -15.17 2.04
C HIS A 51 -0.25 -13.69 2.07
N GLY A 52 -0.79 -13.20 3.18
CA GLY A 52 -0.99 -11.75 3.34
C GLY A 52 -2.24 -11.17 2.70
N THR A 53 -3.18 -12.03 2.31
CA THR A 53 -4.44 -11.58 1.73
C THR A 53 -5.62 -11.99 2.61
N TRP A 54 -6.79 -11.41 2.32
CA TRP A 54 -8.05 -11.80 2.94
C TRP A 54 -9.16 -11.79 1.89
N THR A 55 -10.28 -12.43 2.22
CA THR A 55 -11.49 -12.27 1.43
C THR A 55 -12.24 -11.02 1.92
N ALA A 56 -13.15 -10.52 1.10
CA ALA A 56 -13.90 -9.31 1.42
C ALA A 56 -14.62 -9.39 2.78
N ASP A 57 -15.02 -10.58 3.21
CA ASP A 57 -15.80 -10.76 4.43
C ASP A 57 -14.97 -11.10 5.67
N SER A 58 -13.66 -11.29 5.54
CA SER A 58 -12.83 -11.78 6.64
C SER A 58 -12.32 -10.67 7.56
N VAL A 59 -12.37 -9.41 7.12
CA VAL A 59 -11.93 -8.26 7.91
C VAL A 59 -13.05 -7.23 7.94
N PRO A 60 -13.42 -6.71 9.11
CA PRO A 60 -14.46 -5.66 9.18
C PRO A 60 -14.12 -4.48 8.29
N VAL A 61 -15.12 -3.92 7.62
CA VAL A 61 -14.94 -2.87 6.61
C VAL A 61 -14.24 -1.63 7.17
N GLU A 62 -14.54 -1.26 8.40
CA GLU A 62 -13.89 -0.09 9.03
C GLU A 62 -12.40 -0.33 9.25
N ILE A 63 -12.03 -1.54 9.67
CA ILE A 63 -10.63 -1.90 9.88
C ILE A 63 -9.87 -1.92 8.57
N ARG A 64 -10.46 -2.49 7.51
CA ARG A 64 -9.84 -2.48 6.18
C ARG A 64 -9.61 -1.05 5.69
N ARG A 65 -10.66 -0.26 5.73
CA ARG A 65 -10.62 1.12 5.23
C ARG A 65 -9.59 1.96 5.97
N ASP A 66 -9.56 1.88 7.28
CA ASP A 66 -8.73 2.76 8.09
C ASP A 66 -7.26 2.35 8.18
N ASN A 67 -6.93 1.12 7.77
CA ASN A 67 -5.60 0.56 7.95
C ASN A 67 -4.94 0.05 6.67
N THR A 68 -5.46 0.46 5.51
CA THR A 68 -4.86 0.13 4.21
C THR A 68 -4.77 1.38 3.35
N MET A 69 -3.83 1.35 2.41
CA MET A 69 -3.76 2.35 1.36
C MET A 69 -3.09 1.75 0.13
N THR A 70 -3.34 2.37 -1.01
CA THR A 70 -2.70 1.99 -2.27
C THR A 70 -1.40 2.76 -2.42
N VAL A 71 -0.37 2.07 -2.89
CA VAL A 71 0.91 2.67 -3.26
C VAL A 71 1.24 2.25 -4.68
N GLN A 72 1.95 3.10 -5.42
CA GLN A 72 2.25 2.81 -6.82
C GLN A 72 3.57 3.40 -7.25
N PHE A 73 4.28 2.68 -8.14
CA PHE A 73 5.43 3.22 -8.84
C PHE A 73 4.93 4.01 -10.03
N VAL A 74 5.46 5.23 -10.19
CA VAL A 74 5.04 6.12 -11.27
C VAL A 74 6.20 6.49 -12.18
N ASP A 75 5.88 6.86 -13.42
CA ASP A 75 6.86 7.36 -14.37
C ASP A 75 7.12 8.86 -14.15
N GLU A 76 7.92 9.47 -15.02
CA GLU A 76 8.28 10.88 -14.90
C GLU A 76 7.09 11.83 -15.00
N GLN A 77 6.00 11.39 -15.64
CA GLN A 77 4.78 12.18 -15.76
C GLN A 77 3.79 11.94 -14.61
N GLY A 78 4.16 11.07 -13.65
CA GLY A 78 3.30 10.75 -12.52
C GLY A 78 2.24 9.70 -12.80
N ASN A 79 2.34 9.01 -13.93
CA ASN A 79 1.41 7.94 -14.29
C ASN A 79 1.93 6.59 -13.78
N PRO A 80 1.05 5.70 -13.31
CA PRO A 80 1.50 4.38 -12.87
C PRO A 80 2.22 3.62 -13.99
N ILE A 81 3.33 2.96 -13.63
CA ILE A 81 4.07 2.14 -14.57
C ILE A 81 3.22 0.93 -14.93
N LYS A 82 3.16 0.58 -16.23
CA LYS A 82 2.28 -0.47 -16.74
C LYS A 82 2.92 -1.85 -16.66
N GLN A 83 3.29 -2.25 -15.45
CA GLN A 83 3.97 -3.50 -15.16
C GLN A 83 3.71 -3.84 -13.70
N SER A 84 3.40 -5.10 -13.38
CA SER A 84 3.16 -5.47 -11.99
C SER A 84 4.36 -5.16 -11.10
N ALA A 85 4.10 -4.67 -9.88
CA ALA A 85 5.15 -4.41 -8.90
C ALA A 85 5.66 -5.68 -8.21
N LYS A 86 4.95 -6.79 -8.36
CA LYS A 86 5.33 -8.05 -7.72
C LYS A 86 6.72 -8.49 -8.19
N GLY A 87 7.59 -8.76 -7.23
CA GLY A 87 8.95 -9.21 -7.52
C GLY A 87 9.96 -8.09 -7.73
N VAL A 88 9.54 -6.83 -7.80
CA VAL A 88 10.48 -5.71 -7.92
C VAL A 88 11.35 -5.66 -6.68
N ASN A 89 12.67 -5.81 -6.85
CA ASN A 89 13.64 -5.92 -5.75
C ASN A 89 13.29 -7.03 -4.75
N GLY A 90 12.60 -8.08 -5.21
CA GLY A 90 12.17 -9.18 -4.36
C GLY A 90 10.87 -8.93 -3.61
N LEU A 91 10.16 -7.87 -3.93
CA LEU A 91 8.91 -7.51 -3.24
C LEU A 91 7.85 -8.59 -3.38
N LYS A 92 7.26 -8.99 -2.26
CA LYS A 92 6.24 -10.03 -2.22
C LYS A 92 5.25 -9.75 -1.08
N GLU A 93 4.15 -10.49 -1.08
CA GLU A 93 3.13 -10.40 -0.04
C GLU A 93 3.74 -10.60 1.34
N ARG A 94 3.25 -9.86 2.32
CA ARG A 94 3.67 -9.86 3.74
C ARG A 94 5.02 -9.20 4.00
N ASP A 95 5.72 -8.72 2.99
CA ASP A 95 6.98 -8.01 3.23
C ASP A 95 6.70 -6.74 4.05
N ALA A 96 7.51 -6.53 5.08
CA ALA A 96 7.50 -5.27 5.81
C ALA A 96 8.25 -4.23 4.99
N VAL A 97 7.65 -3.06 4.81
CA VAL A 97 8.21 -2.02 3.95
C VAL A 97 8.17 -0.66 4.62
N ILE A 98 9.13 0.18 4.25
CA ILE A 98 9.11 1.61 4.57
C ILE A 98 9.13 2.33 3.23
N ILE A 99 8.11 3.14 2.98
CA ILE A 99 7.92 3.82 1.70
C ILE A 99 7.90 5.33 1.92
N THR A 100 8.73 6.02 1.15
CA THR A 100 8.70 7.49 1.09
C THR A 100 8.13 7.88 -0.26
N GLY A 101 7.22 8.82 -0.28
CA GLY A 101 6.62 9.28 -1.51
C GLY A 101 5.71 10.47 -1.30
N THR A 102 4.99 10.81 -2.35
CA THR A 102 4.09 11.95 -2.38
C THR A 102 2.67 11.45 -2.59
N ILE A 103 1.73 11.99 -1.82
CA ILE A 103 0.31 11.65 -2.00
C ILE A 103 -0.12 12.10 -3.38
N ASP A 104 -0.73 11.17 -4.14
CA ASP A 104 -1.15 11.43 -5.51
C ASP A 104 -2.17 12.58 -5.55
N PRO A 105 -2.10 13.45 -6.58
CA PRO A 105 -3.06 14.56 -6.71
C PRO A 105 -4.52 14.13 -6.76
N HIS A 106 -4.79 12.89 -7.17
CA HIS A 106 -6.15 12.35 -7.25
C HIS A 106 -6.53 11.49 -6.03
N SER A 107 -5.66 11.45 -5.01
CA SER A 107 -5.94 10.70 -3.78
C SER A 107 -7.13 11.31 -3.03
N THR A 108 -7.98 10.45 -2.47
CA THR A 108 -9.12 10.86 -1.65
C THR A 108 -9.09 10.11 -0.32
N SER A 109 -9.91 10.53 0.62
CA SER A 109 -10.03 9.83 1.90
C SER A 109 -10.56 8.41 1.75
N GLU A 110 -11.32 8.14 0.68
CA GLU A 110 -11.87 6.82 0.39
C GLU A 110 -10.90 5.96 -0.40
N ARG A 111 -10.05 6.58 -1.22
CA ARG A 111 -9.07 5.90 -2.06
C ARG A 111 -7.71 6.59 -1.94
N PRO A 112 -7.04 6.44 -0.78
CA PRO A 112 -5.73 7.07 -0.60
C PRO A 112 -4.69 6.39 -1.47
N VAL A 113 -3.91 7.19 -2.19
CA VAL A 113 -2.87 6.70 -3.10
C VAL A 113 -1.57 7.47 -2.85
N LEU A 114 -0.48 6.72 -2.68
CA LEU A 114 0.87 7.27 -2.51
C LEU A 114 1.71 6.90 -3.72
N ASN A 115 2.33 7.91 -4.32
CA ASN A 115 3.29 7.70 -5.41
C ASN A 115 4.67 7.48 -4.81
N ILE A 116 5.26 6.31 -5.06
CA ILE A 116 6.49 5.88 -4.43
C ILE A 116 7.70 6.63 -5.00
N GLU A 117 8.49 7.24 -4.13
CA GLU A 117 9.80 7.79 -4.49
C GLU A 117 10.92 6.84 -4.08
N SER A 118 10.77 6.19 -2.91
CA SER A 118 11.71 5.16 -2.47
C SER A 118 11.00 4.12 -1.63
N ILE A 119 11.50 2.90 -1.67
CA ILE A 119 10.97 1.79 -0.89
C ILE A 119 12.12 0.99 -0.31
N VAL A 120 12.01 0.68 0.99
CA VAL A 120 12.94 -0.22 1.67
C VAL A 120 12.14 -1.43 2.14
N ILE A 121 12.60 -2.61 1.73
CA ILE A 121 12.00 -3.86 2.17
C ILE A 121 12.80 -4.34 3.38
N GLU A 122 12.15 -4.42 4.52
CA GLU A 122 12.79 -4.89 5.76
C GLU A 122 12.85 -6.41 5.77
N LYS A 123 14.00 -6.94 6.12
CA LYS A 123 14.19 -8.39 6.18
C LYS A 123 14.52 -8.86 7.58
#